data_df08c33993201713c9f6f0712d038d04
#
_entry.id   df08c33993201713c9f6f0712d038d04
#
_cell.length_a   1.000
_cell.length_b   1.000
_cell.length_c   1.000
_cell.angle_alpha   90.00
_cell.angle_beta   90.00
_cell.angle_gamma   90.00
#
_symmetry.space_group_name_H-M   'P 1'
#
loop_
_entity.id
_entity.type
_entity.pdbx_description
1 polymer ?
#
loop_
_entity_poly.entity_id
_entity_poly.type
_entity_poly.pdbx_seq_one_letter_code
_entity_poly.pdbx_strand_id
1 'polypeptide(L)'
;MTAESPGRAPVRADTPAVVYRAQEQDKPWGHEQIFAAMDGRYVGKVIHVTAGNSLSLQYHEHKEETISLISGEADIQYGPVDGDLTTRRFGPGDTIHLPPRVVHRVTAITDIVFAEASTAPPGWREDVVRLEDAYGRTGTSAP
;
A
#
# COMPACT_ATOMS: atom_id res chain seq x y z
N MET A 1 -14.81 -13.11 -23.72
CA MET A 1 -13.62 -12.25 -23.62
C MET A 1 -13.87 -11.16 -22.61
N THR A 2 -13.04 -11.08 -21.60
CA THR A 2 -13.14 -9.98 -20.65
C THR A 2 -12.57 -8.71 -21.27
N ALA A 3 -13.25 -7.60 -21.08
CA ALA A 3 -12.73 -6.31 -21.49
C ALA A 3 -11.47 -6.00 -20.66
N GLU A 4 -10.45 -5.46 -21.28
CA GLU A 4 -9.27 -4.99 -20.58
C GLU A 4 -9.61 -3.74 -19.78
N SER A 5 -8.99 -3.61 -18.60
CA SER A 5 -9.10 -2.39 -17.82
C SER A 5 -8.47 -1.23 -18.58
N PRO A 6 -9.06 -0.01 -18.47
CA PRO A 6 -8.44 1.17 -19.05
C PRO A 6 -6.99 1.32 -18.57
N GLY A 7 -6.08 1.62 -19.50
CA GLY A 7 -4.66 1.80 -19.20
C GLY A 7 -3.82 0.52 -19.18
N ARG A 8 -4.45 -0.65 -19.28
CA ARG A 8 -3.70 -1.91 -19.31
C ARG A 8 -3.16 -2.16 -20.71
N ALA A 9 -1.83 -2.21 -20.83
CA ALA A 9 -1.17 -2.62 -22.05
C ALA A 9 -1.28 -4.14 -22.26
N PRO A 10 -1.45 -4.63 -23.48
CA PRO A 10 -1.39 -6.06 -23.76
C PRO A 10 0.00 -6.62 -23.38
N VAL A 11 0.02 -7.81 -22.76
CA VAL A 11 1.26 -8.54 -22.50
C VAL A 11 1.53 -9.46 -23.68
N ARG A 12 2.71 -9.32 -24.27
CA ARG A 12 3.11 -10.09 -25.44
C ARG A 12 4.48 -10.72 -25.18
N ALA A 13 4.70 -11.91 -25.75
CA ALA A 13 5.96 -12.62 -25.57
C ALA A 13 7.18 -11.85 -26.10
N ASP A 14 6.97 -10.96 -27.07
CA ASP A 14 8.01 -10.15 -27.69
C ASP A 14 8.11 -8.74 -27.12
N THR A 15 7.40 -8.44 -26.03
CA THR A 15 7.48 -7.13 -25.37
C THR A 15 8.89 -6.97 -24.78
N PRO A 16 9.62 -5.90 -25.16
CA PRO A 16 10.97 -5.72 -24.66
C PRO A 16 10.98 -5.38 -23.17
N ALA A 17 12.07 -5.74 -22.51
CA ALA A 17 12.34 -5.24 -21.15
C ALA A 17 12.50 -3.72 -21.18
N VAL A 18 12.01 -3.06 -20.14
CA VAL A 18 12.09 -1.61 -19.98
C VAL A 18 12.83 -1.29 -18.69
N VAL A 19 13.82 -0.42 -18.77
CA VAL A 19 14.58 0.05 -17.61
C VAL A 19 14.08 1.46 -17.26
N TYR A 20 13.73 1.68 -16.00
CA TYR A 20 13.28 2.98 -15.52
C TYR A 20 13.67 3.16 -14.06
N ARG A 21 13.58 4.40 -13.58
CA ARG A 21 13.79 4.71 -12.16
C ARG A 21 12.44 4.70 -11.44
N ALA A 22 12.41 4.12 -10.23
CA ALA A 22 11.22 4.16 -9.40
C ALA A 22 10.75 5.61 -9.17
N GLN A 23 9.44 5.80 -9.18
CA GLN A 23 8.82 7.08 -8.87
C GLN A 23 8.90 7.33 -7.37
N GLU A 24 9.41 8.50 -6.96
CA GLU A 24 9.43 8.92 -5.57
C GLU A 24 8.19 9.75 -5.27
N GLN A 25 7.59 9.54 -4.09
CA GLN A 25 6.48 10.34 -3.61
C GLN A 25 6.64 10.63 -2.13
N ASP A 26 6.72 11.92 -1.76
CA ASP A 26 6.76 12.32 -0.37
C ASP A 26 5.40 12.14 0.29
N LYS A 27 5.43 11.77 1.57
CA LYS A 27 4.27 11.56 2.41
C LYS A 27 4.48 12.29 3.74
N PRO A 28 3.39 12.63 4.47
CA PRO A 28 3.54 13.28 5.78
C PRO A 28 4.38 12.48 6.77
N TRP A 29 4.40 11.16 6.64
CA TRP A 29 5.08 10.22 7.54
C TRP A 29 6.42 9.72 7.02
N GLY A 30 6.83 10.12 5.83
CA GLY A 30 8.08 9.67 5.20
C GLY A 30 8.01 9.76 3.69
N HIS A 31 8.27 8.68 3.00
CA HIS A 31 8.16 8.66 1.53
C HIS A 31 7.92 7.24 1.02
N GLU A 32 7.48 7.15 -0.23
CA GLU A 32 7.36 5.87 -0.91
C GLU A 32 8.03 5.90 -2.27
N GLN A 33 8.57 4.73 -2.64
CA GLN A 33 9.14 4.49 -3.95
C GLN A 33 8.19 3.53 -4.67
N ILE A 34 7.59 3.99 -5.75
CA ILE A 34 6.72 3.16 -6.58
C ILE A 34 7.58 2.60 -7.69
N PHE A 35 8.02 1.34 -7.53
CA PHE A 35 8.90 0.71 -8.51
C PHE A 35 8.15 -0.05 -9.59
N ALA A 36 6.86 -0.33 -9.39
CA ALA A 36 6.00 -0.94 -10.39
C ALA A 36 4.60 -0.35 -10.30
N ALA A 37 4.08 0.11 -11.43
CA ALA A 37 2.73 0.64 -11.56
C ALA A 37 2.16 0.15 -12.89
N MET A 38 1.80 -1.14 -12.92
CA MET A 38 1.30 -1.82 -14.13
C MET A 38 -0.22 -1.83 -14.07
N ASP A 39 -0.84 -0.77 -14.60
CA ASP A 39 -2.29 -0.60 -14.55
C ASP A 39 -3.04 -1.85 -15.03
N GLY A 40 -4.04 -2.23 -14.25
CA GLY A 40 -4.83 -3.44 -14.50
C GLY A 40 -4.13 -4.74 -14.10
N ARG A 41 -2.90 -4.69 -13.58
CA ARG A 41 -2.14 -5.88 -13.22
C ARG A 41 -1.60 -5.82 -11.80
N TYR A 42 -0.53 -5.04 -11.54
CA TYR A 42 0.09 -5.01 -10.21
C TYR A 42 0.77 -3.69 -9.91
N VAL A 43 0.94 -3.44 -8.60
CA VAL A 43 1.71 -2.33 -8.06
C VAL A 43 2.75 -2.88 -7.10
N GLY A 44 3.95 -2.33 -7.13
CA GLY A 44 5.00 -2.63 -6.17
C GLY A 44 5.54 -1.33 -5.58
N LYS A 45 5.68 -1.32 -4.25
CA LYS A 45 6.19 -0.15 -3.52
C LYS A 45 7.19 -0.55 -2.47
N VAL A 46 8.14 0.35 -2.20
CA VAL A 46 8.96 0.34 -1.00
C VAL A 46 8.61 1.59 -0.21
N ILE A 47 8.25 1.42 1.04
CA ILE A 47 7.70 2.48 1.87
C ILE A 47 8.58 2.71 3.08
N HIS A 48 8.98 3.96 3.29
CA HIS A 48 9.83 4.39 4.40
C HIS A 48 9.00 5.25 5.36
N VAL A 49 8.95 4.86 6.63
CA VAL A 49 8.21 5.60 7.66
C VAL A 49 9.17 5.97 8.78
N THR A 50 9.19 7.23 9.15
CA THR A 50 10.02 7.73 10.23
C THR A 50 9.45 7.29 11.59
N ALA A 51 10.33 6.95 12.54
CA ALA A 51 9.94 6.52 13.87
C ALA A 51 8.89 7.45 14.50
N GLY A 52 7.88 6.85 15.11
CA GLY A 52 6.80 7.56 15.77
C GLY A 52 5.67 8.01 14.87
N ASN A 53 5.78 7.85 13.55
CA ASN A 53 4.73 8.20 12.62
C ASN A 53 3.87 6.98 12.26
N SER A 54 2.62 7.27 11.90
CA SER A 54 1.65 6.26 11.47
C SER A 54 1.10 6.62 10.11
N LEU A 55 0.80 5.61 9.31
CA LEU A 55 -0.10 5.78 8.18
C LEU A 55 -1.53 5.98 8.69
N SER A 56 -2.45 6.33 7.80
CA SER A 56 -3.87 6.43 8.18
C SER A 56 -4.43 5.05 8.54
N LEU A 57 -5.47 5.05 9.37
CA LEU A 57 -6.34 3.88 9.52
C LEU A 57 -7.25 3.86 8.31
N GLN A 58 -7.12 2.83 7.46
CA GLN A 58 -7.69 2.86 6.12
C GLN A 58 -8.08 1.47 5.63
N TYR A 59 -8.87 1.44 4.58
CA TYR A 59 -9.09 0.24 3.77
C TYR A 59 -9.20 0.62 2.30
N HIS A 60 -9.11 -0.38 1.44
CA HIS A 60 -9.30 -0.24 0.00
C HIS A 60 -10.54 -1.01 -0.43
N GLU A 61 -11.34 -0.44 -1.31
CA GLU A 61 -12.58 -1.09 -1.77
C GLU A 61 -12.31 -2.27 -2.71
N HIS A 62 -11.32 -2.14 -3.58
CA HIS A 62 -11.06 -3.11 -4.65
C HIS A 62 -9.64 -3.64 -4.64
N LYS A 63 -8.69 -2.85 -4.17
CA LYS A 63 -7.28 -3.19 -4.16
C LYS A 63 -7.00 -4.22 -3.07
N GLU A 64 -6.28 -5.25 -3.47
CA GLU A 64 -5.75 -6.27 -2.56
C GLU A 64 -4.25 -6.09 -2.42
N GLU A 65 -3.72 -6.20 -1.21
CA GLU A 65 -2.29 -5.99 -1.01
C GLU A 65 -1.69 -6.96 0.00
N THR A 66 -0.37 -7.13 -0.10
CA THR A 66 0.45 -7.85 0.87
C THR A 66 1.58 -6.93 1.28
N ILE A 67 1.78 -6.79 2.58
CA ILE A 67 2.81 -5.94 3.17
C ILE A 67 3.79 -6.82 3.93
N SER A 68 5.10 -6.61 3.71
CA SER A 68 6.16 -7.31 4.42
C SER A 68 7.15 -6.30 5.00
N LEU A 69 7.40 -6.39 6.31
CA LEU A 69 8.38 -5.53 6.96
C LEU A 69 9.79 -5.97 6.58
N ILE A 70 10.59 -5.04 6.07
CA ILE A 70 11.97 -5.30 5.64
C ILE A 70 12.94 -4.97 6.77
N SER A 71 12.76 -3.81 7.43
CA SER A 71 13.64 -3.40 8.53
C SER A 71 12.88 -2.58 9.56
N GLY A 72 13.37 -2.61 10.80
CA GLY A 72 12.80 -1.90 11.93
C GLY A 72 11.73 -2.68 12.65
N GLU A 73 10.98 -1.98 13.51
CA GLU A 73 9.85 -2.51 14.26
C GLU A 73 8.62 -1.66 14.04
N ALA A 74 7.48 -2.30 13.85
CA ALA A 74 6.21 -1.63 13.61
C ALA A 74 5.08 -2.30 14.37
N ASP A 75 4.03 -1.54 14.68
CA ASP A 75 2.75 -2.10 15.10
C ASP A 75 1.80 -2.07 13.90
N ILE A 76 1.17 -3.20 13.64
CA ILE A 76 0.17 -3.34 12.59
C ILE A 76 -1.18 -3.55 13.26
N GLN A 77 -2.14 -2.66 12.97
CA GLN A 77 -3.54 -2.83 13.36
C GLN A 77 -4.31 -3.31 12.15
N TYR A 78 -5.20 -4.28 12.34
CA TYR A 78 -6.02 -4.80 11.24
C TYR A 78 -7.31 -5.42 11.76
N GLY A 79 -8.34 -5.42 10.93
CA GLY A 79 -9.62 -6.02 11.25
C GLY A 79 -10.72 -5.63 10.27
N PRO A 80 -11.97 -6.05 10.54
CA PRO A 80 -13.11 -5.74 9.69
C PRO A 80 -13.52 -4.27 9.83
N VAL A 81 -14.25 -3.74 8.83
CA VAL A 81 -14.68 -2.33 8.79
C VAL A 81 -15.46 -1.93 10.03
N ASP A 82 -16.37 -2.76 10.49
CA ASP A 82 -17.25 -2.46 11.64
C ASP A 82 -16.99 -3.40 12.81
N GLY A 83 -15.75 -3.77 13.06
CA GLY A 83 -15.42 -4.71 14.13
C GLY A 83 -14.16 -4.32 14.87
N ASP A 84 -13.78 -5.20 15.79
CA ASP A 84 -12.59 -4.99 16.62
C ASP A 84 -11.31 -5.14 15.78
N LEU A 85 -10.32 -4.31 16.09
CA LEU A 85 -9.01 -4.37 15.48
C LEU A 85 -8.05 -5.18 16.35
N THR A 86 -7.23 -5.98 15.69
CA THR A 86 -6.11 -6.68 16.31
C THR A 86 -4.84 -5.86 16.10
N THR A 87 -3.99 -5.76 17.11
CA THR A 87 -2.67 -5.14 17.00
C THR A 87 -1.59 -6.18 17.16
N ARG A 88 -0.65 -6.23 16.22
CA ARG A 88 0.52 -7.11 16.32
C ARG A 88 1.80 -6.34 16.09
N ARG A 89 2.82 -6.66 16.89
CA ARG A 89 4.18 -6.18 16.68
C ARG A 89 4.82 -6.97 15.54
N PHE A 90 5.32 -6.25 14.53
CA PHE A 90 6.07 -6.81 13.40
C PHE A 90 7.55 -6.51 13.55
N GLY A 91 8.37 -7.52 13.26
CA GLY A 91 9.80 -7.40 13.00
C GLY A 91 10.10 -7.80 11.55
N PRO A 92 11.36 -7.68 11.10
CA PRO A 92 11.74 -8.00 9.74
C PRO A 92 11.29 -9.39 9.30
N GLY A 93 10.64 -9.47 8.15
CA GLY A 93 10.08 -10.71 7.59
C GLY A 93 8.62 -10.96 7.94
N ASP A 94 8.08 -10.32 8.96
CA ASP A 94 6.66 -10.47 9.26
C ASP A 94 5.83 -9.86 8.14
N THR A 95 4.79 -10.58 7.75
CA THR A 95 4.03 -10.27 6.53
C THR A 95 2.54 -10.41 6.81
N ILE A 96 1.74 -9.54 6.19
CA ILE A 96 0.29 -9.59 6.28
C ILE A 96 -0.33 -9.46 4.88
N HIS A 97 -1.31 -10.32 4.61
CA HIS A 97 -2.16 -10.25 3.42
C HIS A 97 -3.44 -9.51 3.79
N LEU A 98 -3.76 -8.48 3.02
CA LEU A 98 -4.90 -7.59 3.24
C LEU A 98 -5.85 -7.66 2.04
N PRO A 99 -6.89 -8.53 2.10
CA PRO A 99 -7.95 -8.50 1.10
C PRO A 99 -8.66 -7.14 1.05
N PRO A 100 -9.42 -6.84 -0.01
CA PRO A 100 -10.24 -5.63 -0.05
C PRO A 100 -11.11 -5.50 1.20
N ARG A 101 -11.29 -4.26 1.67
CA ARG A 101 -12.12 -3.90 2.83
C ARG A 101 -11.58 -4.36 4.20
N VAL A 102 -10.37 -4.87 4.27
CA VAL A 102 -9.72 -5.09 5.57
C VAL A 102 -9.09 -3.77 6.03
N VAL A 103 -9.58 -3.28 7.16
CA VAL A 103 -9.05 -2.05 7.79
C VAL A 103 -7.66 -2.33 8.33
N HIS A 104 -6.73 -1.40 8.11
CA HIS A 104 -5.38 -1.57 8.61
C HIS A 104 -4.67 -0.23 8.84
N ARG A 105 -3.67 -0.26 9.71
CA ARG A 105 -2.75 0.85 9.99
C ARG A 105 -1.37 0.32 10.32
N VAL A 106 -0.35 0.95 9.76
CA VAL A 106 1.05 0.72 10.11
C VAL A 106 1.54 1.88 10.95
N THR A 107 2.14 1.58 12.11
CA THR A 107 2.77 2.57 12.99
C THR A 107 4.24 2.20 13.17
N ALA A 108 5.14 3.12 12.85
CA ALA A 108 6.57 2.90 13.01
C ALA A 108 6.99 3.10 14.46
N ILE A 109 7.53 2.05 15.09
CA ILE A 109 8.13 2.15 16.43
C ILE A 109 9.55 2.70 16.30
N THR A 110 10.32 2.15 15.38
CA THR A 110 11.60 2.69 14.91
C THR A 110 11.40 3.22 13.49
N ASP A 111 12.43 3.77 12.87
CA ASP A 111 12.40 3.95 11.41
C ASP A 111 12.19 2.59 10.77
N ILE A 112 11.27 2.51 9.82
CA ILE A 112 10.94 1.26 9.15
C ILE A 112 11.00 1.38 7.64
N VAL A 113 11.25 0.24 7.01
CA VAL A 113 11.06 0.05 5.58
C VAL A 113 10.18 -1.18 5.40
N PHE A 114 9.13 -1.05 4.62
CA PHE A 114 8.33 -2.21 4.24
C PHE A 114 8.05 -2.24 2.74
N ALA A 115 7.83 -3.43 2.23
CA ALA A 115 7.50 -3.67 0.84
C ALA A 115 5.99 -3.91 0.72
N GLU A 116 5.40 -3.40 -0.34
CA GLU A 116 3.99 -3.62 -0.67
C GLU A 116 3.88 -4.18 -2.08
N ALA A 117 3.17 -5.28 -2.21
CA ALA A 117 2.73 -5.81 -3.49
C ALA A 117 1.21 -5.72 -3.52
N SER A 118 0.64 -5.17 -4.58
CA SER A 118 -0.81 -5.05 -4.66
C SER A 118 -1.33 -5.25 -6.09
N THR A 119 -2.62 -5.52 -6.19
CA THR A 119 -3.33 -5.46 -7.47
C THR A 119 -3.50 -4.00 -7.89
N ALA A 120 -3.77 -3.77 -9.17
CA ALA A 120 -3.93 -2.43 -9.73
C ALA A 120 -5.25 -2.33 -10.50
N PRO A 121 -6.41 -2.45 -9.81
CA PRO A 121 -7.69 -2.25 -10.48
C PRO A 121 -7.85 -0.82 -10.97
N PRO A 122 -8.77 -0.54 -11.91
CA PRO A 122 -9.02 0.84 -12.34
C PRO A 122 -9.25 1.76 -11.16
N GLY A 123 -8.59 2.92 -11.14
CA GLY A 123 -8.69 3.88 -10.04
C GLY A 123 -7.90 3.50 -8.79
N TRP A 124 -6.95 2.58 -8.88
CA TRP A 124 -6.22 2.09 -7.71
C TRP A 124 -5.48 3.20 -6.93
N ARG A 125 -5.07 4.28 -7.59
CA ARG A 125 -4.36 5.38 -6.91
C ARG A 125 -5.25 6.15 -5.94
N GLU A 126 -6.54 6.20 -6.22
CA GLU A 126 -7.55 6.91 -5.42
C GLU A 126 -8.37 5.95 -4.55
N ASP A 127 -8.14 4.64 -4.66
CA ASP A 127 -8.87 3.61 -3.93
C ASP A 127 -8.38 3.51 -2.49
N VAL A 128 -8.74 4.51 -1.70
CA VAL A 128 -8.44 4.54 -0.27
C VAL A 128 -9.58 5.22 0.49
N VAL A 129 -10.05 4.59 1.57
CA VAL A 129 -10.98 5.18 2.52
C VAL A 129 -10.23 5.35 3.84
N ARG A 130 -9.95 6.59 4.22
CA ARG A 130 -9.26 6.90 5.46
C ARG A 130 -10.25 7.15 6.57
N LEU A 131 -10.20 6.32 7.62
CA LEU A 131 -11.07 6.42 8.78
C LEU A 131 -10.48 7.34 9.84
N GLU A 132 -9.15 7.30 10.03
CA GLU A 132 -8.42 8.18 10.93
C GLU A 132 -7.08 8.53 10.28
N ASP A 133 -6.66 9.77 10.42
CA ASP A 133 -5.40 10.24 9.87
C ASP A 133 -4.83 11.39 10.68
N ALA A 134 -3.62 11.24 11.20
CA ALA A 134 -2.92 12.26 11.98
C ALA A 134 -2.57 13.52 11.16
N TYR A 135 -2.69 13.47 9.84
CA TYR A 135 -2.25 14.52 8.91
C TYR A 135 -3.40 15.24 8.21
N GLY A 136 -4.64 15.02 8.65
CA GLY A 136 -5.81 15.74 8.15
C GLY A 136 -6.34 15.29 6.80
N ARG A 137 -6.01 14.09 6.32
CA ARG A 137 -6.45 13.58 5.01
C ARG A 137 -7.73 12.75 5.08
N THR A 138 -8.35 12.63 6.27
CA THR A 138 -9.59 11.85 6.45
C THR A 138 -10.67 12.34 5.47
N GLY A 139 -11.30 11.40 4.78
CA GLY A 139 -12.34 11.70 3.80
C GLY A 139 -11.82 12.18 2.46
N THR A 140 -10.50 12.16 2.22
CA THR A 140 -9.88 12.54 0.96
C THR A 140 -9.05 11.39 0.39
N SER A 141 -8.71 11.48 -0.91
CA SER A 141 -7.75 10.59 -1.56
C SER A 141 -6.38 11.26 -1.77
N ALA A 142 -6.13 12.36 -1.08
CA ALA A 142 -4.85 13.10 -1.17
C ALA A 142 -3.66 12.19 -0.81
N PRO A 143 -2.52 12.34 -1.48
CA PRO A 143 -1.31 11.57 -1.23
C PRO A 143 -0.76 11.70 0.20
#